data_c4fd710e2c1c29df20be1b726307bb32
#
_entry.id   c4fd710e2c1c29df20be1b726307bb32
#
_cell.length_a   1.000
_cell.length_b   1.000
_cell.length_c   1.000
_cell.angle_alpha   90.00
_cell.angle_beta   90.00
_cell.angle_gamma   90.00
#
_symmetry.space_group_name_H-M   'P 1'
#
loop_
_entity.id
_entity.type
_entity.pdbx_description
1 polymer ?
#
loop_
_entity_poly.entity_id
_entity_poly.type
_entity_poly.pdbx_seq_one_letter_code
_entity_poly.pdbx_strand_id
1 'polypeptide(L)'
;MEKKGIRAFTSQMTIRERILALVWLPVHLFLMPKLAMLLMDRGIITESQANLLVYGIGAIYIVITCFGFLRRDFDPLCDDLLGCIAQIALCYCMMMGFNLCASGILSGLEALIGRSSAVSNLNNEAILDLAKTDTQAITAMAVFLAPLTEEVLFRGAVFNGIRKTNRIAAYAVSMVLFSVYHIWGYAIEDPSYWLYTLQYLPAAFLLCRCYERTNSIWCSIFFHMLVNHISMKMLMLLEELL
;
A
#
# COMPACT_ATOMS: atom_id res chain seq x y z
N MET A 1 -35.75 -3.45 14.95
CA MET A 1 -34.37 -3.07 14.52
C MET A 1 -33.56 -4.35 14.40
N GLU A 2 -33.47 -4.89 13.21
CA GLU A 2 -32.59 -6.04 12.94
C GLU A 2 -31.14 -5.60 13.20
N LYS A 3 -30.43 -6.31 14.06
CA LYS A 3 -28.98 -6.14 14.20
C LYS A 3 -28.37 -6.44 12.83
N LYS A 4 -27.92 -5.42 12.09
CA LYS A 4 -27.08 -5.62 10.90
C LYS A 4 -25.86 -6.41 11.35
N GLY A 5 -25.95 -7.74 11.23
CA GLY A 5 -24.85 -8.65 11.51
C GLY A 5 -23.67 -8.29 10.62
N ILE A 6 -22.46 -8.50 11.10
CA ILE A 6 -21.23 -8.34 10.33
C ILE A 6 -21.39 -9.20 9.06
N ARG A 7 -21.44 -8.56 7.88
CA ARG A 7 -21.51 -9.30 6.61
C ARG A 7 -20.37 -10.33 6.58
N ALA A 8 -20.69 -11.56 6.21
CA ALA A 8 -19.65 -12.58 6.03
C ALA A 8 -18.68 -12.12 4.94
N PHE A 9 -17.38 -12.39 5.11
CA PHE A 9 -16.39 -12.08 4.07
C PHE A 9 -16.54 -13.08 2.93
N THR A 10 -16.99 -12.59 1.79
CA THR A 10 -17.37 -13.41 0.61
C THR A 10 -16.49 -13.15 -0.62
N SER A 11 -15.67 -12.10 -0.60
CA SER A 11 -14.74 -11.82 -1.71
C SER A 11 -13.86 -13.02 -2.04
N GLN A 12 -13.69 -13.31 -3.32
CA GLN A 12 -12.99 -14.51 -3.78
C GLN A 12 -12.09 -14.21 -4.98
N MET A 13 -10.79 -14.34 -4.76
CA MET A 13 -9.80 -14.44 -5.81
C MET A 13 -9.61 -15.91 -6.21
N THR A 14 -9.66 -16.23 -7.50
CA THR A 14 -9.40 -17.59 -7.98
C THR A 14 -7.93 -17.97 -7.75
N ILE A 15 -7.66 -19.29 -7.70
CA ILE A 15 -6.27 -19.78 -7.54
C ILE A 15 -5.38 -19.27 -8.68
N ARG A 16 -5.88 -19.24 -9.92
CA ARG A 16 -5.14 -18.74 -11.08
C ARG A 16 -4.79 -17.26 -10.93
N GLU A 17 -5.76 -16.41 -10.62
CA GLU A 17 -5.56 -14.97 -10.41
C GLU A 17 -4.55 -14.74 -9.27
N ARG A 18 -4.64 -15.49 -8.18
CA ARG A 18 -3.72 -15.42 -7.05
C ARG A 18 -2.29 -15.78 -7.42
N ILE A 19 -2.09 -16.89 -8.13
CA ILE A 19 -0.75 -17.31 -8.59
C ILE A 19 -0.15 -16.22 -9.49
N LEU A 20 -0.91 -15.71 -10.46
CA LEU A 20 -0.45 -14.67 -11.37
C LEU A 20 -0.10 -13.38 -10.61
N ALA A 21 -0.92 -12.96 -9.65
CA ALA A 21 -0.59 -11.83 -8.81
C ALA A 21 0.71 -12.06 -7.99
N LEU A 22 0.84 -13.22 -7.33
CA LEU A 22 2.04 -13.52 -6.53
C LEU A 22 3.31 -13.67 -7.36
N VAL A 23 3.21 -14.13 -8.60
CA VAL A 23 4.36 -14.16 -9.54
C VAL A 23 4.86 -12.77 -9.89
N TRP A 24 3.97 -11.77 -9.90
CA TRP A 24 4.37 -10.38 -10.14
C TRP A 24 5.28 -9.82 -9.04
N LEU A 25 5.12 -10.24 -7.79
CA LEU A 25 5.89 -9.69 -6.67
C LEU A 25 7.42 -9.81 -6.86
N PRO A 26 8.01 -10.99 -7.12
CA PRO A 26 9.45 -11.07 -7.39
C PRO A 26 9.87 -10.36 -8.69
N VAL A 27 9.01 -10.32 -9.70
CA VAL A 27 9.27 -9.56 -10.92
C VAL A 27 9.38 -8.06 -10.60
N HIS A 28 8.43 -7.54 -9.83
CA HIS A 28 8.40 -6.15 -9.40
C HIS A 28 9.58 -5.77 -8.50
N LEU A 29 9.93 -6.65 -7.55
CA LEU A 29 11.00 -6.36 -6.58
C LEU A 29 12.41 -6.50 -7.15
N PHE A 30 12.62 -7.42 -8.09
CA PHE A 30 13.99 -7.78 -8.53
C PHE A 30 14.24 -7.55 -10.02
N LEU A 31 13.30 -7.90 -10.88
CA LEU A 31 13.52 -7.81 -12.33
C LEU A 31 13.28 -6.39 -12.84
N MET A 32 12.16 -5.77 -12.46
CA MET A 32 11.80 -4.44 -12.95
C MET A 32 12.78 -3.35 -12.51
N PRO A 33 13.26 -3.29 -11.25
CA PRO A 33 14.27 -2.32 -10.86
C PRO A 33 15.59 -2.48 -11.64
N LYS A 34 16.05 -3.72 -11.86
CA LYS A 34 17.26 -3.97 -12.67
C LYS A 34 17.12 -3.48 -14.11
N LEU A 35 15.95 -3.72 -14.72
CA LEU A 35 15.68 -3.23 -16.07
C LEU A 35 15.62 -1.69 -16.08
N ALA A 36 14.98 -1.08 -15.11
CA ALA A 36 14.91 0.37 -14.97
C ALA A 36 16.31 0.98 -14.82
N MET A 37 17.13 0.44 -13.92
CA MET A 37 18.54 0.88 -13.75
C MET A 37 19.33 0.76 -15.06
N LEU A 38 19.22 -0.33 -15.79
CA LEU A 38 19.90 -0.51 -17.08
C LEU A 38 19.50 0.58 -18.11
N LEU A 39 18.23 0.97 -18.13
CA LEU A 39 17.74 2.03 -19.03
C LEU A 39 18.21 3.41 -18.58
N MET A 40 18.27 3.65 -17.27
CA MET A 40 18.79 4.90 -16.68
C MET A 40 20.28 5.04 -16.93
N ASP A 41 21.08 4.00 -16.73
CA ASP A 41 22.54 4.00 -16.97
C ASP A 41 22.87 4.30 -18.45
N ARG A 42 21.98 3.95 -19.36
CA ARG A 42 22.11 4.28 -20.81
C ARG A 42 21.57 5.65 -21.17
N GLY A 43 21.06 6.41 -20.21
CA GLY A 43 20.45 7.72 -20.44
C GLY A 43 19.15 7.68 -21.26
N ILE A 44 18.44 6.53 -21.32
CA ILE A 44 17.22 6.36 -22.10
C ILE A 44 16.01 6.94 -21.34
N ILE A 45 15.98 6.77 -20.01
CA ILE A 45 14.90 7.26 -19.14
C ILE A 45 15.47 7.94 -17.90
N THR A 46 14.71 8.87 -17.32
CA THR A 46 14.98 9.48 -16.04
C THR A 46 14.50 8.58 -14.89
N GLU A 47 14.88 8.89 -13.65
CA GLU A 47 14.44 8.15 -12.47
C GLU A 47 12.92 8.21 -12.27
N SER A 48 12.30 9.38 -12.49
CA SER A 48 10.84 9.53 -12.44
C SER A 48 10.15 8.66 -13.49
N GLN A 49 10.68 8.63 -14.72
CA GLN A 49 10.17 7.77 -15.80
C GLN A 49 10.37 6.28 -15.48
N ALA A 50 11.48 5.92 -14.82
CA ALA A 50 11.76 4.55 -14.39
C ALA A 50 10.70 4.06 -13.38
N ASN A 51 10.40 4.88 -12.37
CA ASN A 51 9.35 4.57 -11.40
C ASN A 51 7.96 4.45 -12.05
N LEU A 52 7.60 5.40 -12.91
CA LEU A 52 6.32 5.35 -13.66
C LEU A 52 6.23 4.09 -14.54
N LEU A 53 7.32 3.70 -15.19
CA LEU A 53 7.39 2.49 -16.03
C LEU A 53 7.15 1.23 -15.18
N VAL A 54 7.86 1.09 -14.06
CA VAL A 54 7.78 -0.09 -13.18
C VAL A 54 6.35 -0.27 -12.65
N TYR A 55 5.76 0.77 -12.09
CA TYR A 55 4.40 0.71 -11.55
C TYR A 55 3.33 0.69 -12.66
N GLY A 56 3.57 1.33 -13.80
CA GLY A 56 2.66 1.31 -14.96
C GLY A 56 2.56 -0.09 -15.57
N ILE A 57 3.68 -0.78 -15.79
CA ILE A 57 3.68 -2.17 -16.25
C ILE A 57 2.99 -3.07 -15.22
N GLY A 58 3.26 -2.85 -13.92
CA GLY A 58 2.62 -3.58 -12.82
C GLY A 58 1.11 -3.44 -12.83
N ALA A 59 0.61 -2.21 -12.93
CA ALA A 59 -0.83 -1.94 -12.97
C ALA A 59 -1.50 -2.59 -14.20
N ILE A 60 -0.89 -2.49 -15.38
CA ILE A 60 -1.39 -3.13 -16.61
C ILE A 60 -1.40 -4.65 -16.44
N TYR A 61 -0.33 -5.24 -15.94
CA TYR A 61 -0.24 -6.68 -15.68
C TYR A 61 -1.35 -7.15 -14.73
N ILE A 62 -1.51 -6.47 -13.59
CA ILE A 62 -2.53 -6.79 -12.59
C ILE A 62 -3.95 -6.63 -13.16
N VAL A 63 -4.23 -5.56 -13.90
CA VAL A 63 -5.54 -5.37 -14.53
C VAL A 63 -5.86 -6.51 -15.50
N ILE A 64 -4.91 -6.91 -16.34
CA ILE A 64 -5.12 -7.98 -17.32
C ILE A 64 -5.30 -9.33 -16.62
N THR A 65 -4.40 -9.67 -15.69
CA THR A 65 -4.36 -11.01 -15.07
C THR A 65 -5.42 -11.23 -14.01
N CYS A 66 -5.83 -10.16 -13.32
CA CYS A 66 -6.82 -10.18 -12.23
C CYS A 66 -8.13 -9.47 -12.59
N PHE A 67 -8.40 -9.23 -13.89
CA PHE A 67 -9.61 -8.54 -14.35
C PHE A 67 -10.90 -9.15 -13.81
N GLY A 68 -10.99 -10.49 -13.82
CA GLY A 68 -12.17 -11.21 -13.31
C GLY A 68 -12.39 -10.93 -11.80
N PHE A 69 -11.34 -10.93 -11.01
CA PHE A 69 -11.39 -10.59 -9.59
C PHE A 69 -11.82 -9.14 -9.37
N LEU A 70 -11.15 -8.19 -10.04
CA LEU A 70 -11.47 -6.76 -9.93
C LEU A 70 -12.93 -6.46 -10.30
N ARG A 71 -13.45 -7.13 -11.35
CA ARG A 71 -14.84 -6.97 -11.77
C ARG A 71 -15.82 -7.53 -10.73
N ARG A 72 -15.58 -8.74 -10.21
CA ARG A 72 -16.48 -9.36 -9.19
C ARG A 72 -16.51 -8.55 -7.89
N ASP A 73 -15.36 -8.02 -7.48
CA ASP A 73 -15.24 -7.21 -6.26
C ASP A 73 -15.72 -5.76 -6.42
N PHE A 74 -16.14 -5.37 -7.65
CA PHE A 74 -16.76 -4.07 -7.90
C PHE A 74 -18.24 -4.05 -7.51
N ASP A 75 -18.94 -5.16 -7.63
CA ASP A 75 -20.37 -5.26 -7.33
C ASP A 75 -20.68 -4.85 -5.87
N PRO A 76 -19.98 -5.33 -4.83
CA PRO A 76 -20.24 -4.90 -3.44
C PRO A 76 -20.04 -3.40 -3.19
N LEU A 77 -19.16 -2.74 -3.94
CA LEU A 77 -19.00 -1.29 -3.90
C LEU A 77 -20.25 -0.58 -4.44
N CYS A 78 -20.79 -1.06 -5.57
CA CYS A 78 -22.00 -0.49 -6.18
C CYS A 78 -23.24 -0.75 -5.32
N ASP A 79 -23.33 -1.91 -4.69
CA ASP A 79 -24.47 -2.31 -3.85
C ASP A 79 -24.60 -1.48 -2.56
N ASP A 80 -23.46 -0.99 -2.01
CA ASP A 80 -23.44 -0.23 -0.75
C ASP A 80 -22.39 0.89 -0.78
N LEU A 81 -22.51 1.79 -1.74
CA LEU A 81 -21.55 2.89 -1.95
C LEU A 81 -21.42 3.76 -0.69
N LEU A 82 -22.53 4.10 -0.02
CA LEU A 82 -22.51 4.93 1.18
C LEU A 82 -21.83 4.20 2.35
N GLY A 83 -22.06 2.89 2.50
CA GLY A 83 -21.39 2.07 3.49
C GLY A 83 -19.88 1.97 3.22
N CYS A 84 -19.48 1.88 1.96
CA CYS A 84 -18.07 1.91 1.55
C CYS A 84 -17.40 3.25 1.89
N ILE A 85 -18.03 4.36 1.55
CA ILE A 85 -17.53 5.71 1.88
C ILE A 85 -17.41 5.88 3.39
N ALA A 86 -18.44 5.50 4.16
CA ALA A 86 -18.41 5.57 5.61
C ALA A 86 -17.30 4.69 6.21
N GLN A 87 -17.06 3.48 5.66
CA GLN A 87 -15.99 2.61 6.11
C GLN A 87 -14.59 3.18 5.79
N ILE A 88 -14.40 3.78 4.62
CA ILE A 88 -13.16 4.48 4.24
C ILE A 88 -12.90 5.64 5.22
N ALA A 89 -13.90 6.50 5.46
CA ALA A 89 -13.79 7.62 6.39
C ALA A 89 -13.45 7.15 7.82
N LEU A 90 -14.12 6.10 8.30
CA LEU A 90 -13.84 5.51 9.62
C LEU A 90 -12.42 4.98 9.71
N CYS A 91 -11.96 4.23 8.68
CA CYS A 91 -10.60 3.72 8.64
C CYS A 91 -9.57 4.86 8.62
N TYR A 92 -9.83 5.94 7.88
CA TYR A 92 -8.95 7.10 7.85
C TYR A 92 -8.85 7.78 9.23
N CYS A 93 -9.97 8.01 9.91
CA CYS A 93 -9.96 8.57 11.27
C CYS A 93 -9.21 7.66 12.26
N MET A 94 -9.42 6.34 12.19
CA MET A 94 -8.69 5.39 13.04
C MET A 94 -7.19 5.39 12.74
N MET A 95 -6.81 5.53 11.46
CA MET A 95 -5.41 5.57 11.04
C MET A 95 -4.68 6.77 11.65
N MET A 96 -5.30 7.94 11.72
CA MET A 96 -4.70 9.12 12.35
C MET A 96 -4.31 8.84 13.81
N GLY A 97 -5.22 8.22 14.60
CA GLY A 97 -4.93 7.84 15.98
C GLY A 97 -3.84 6.75 16.08
N PHE A 98 -3.89 5.74 15.23
CA PHE A 98 -2.89 4.66 15.24
C PHE A 98 -1.50 5.14 14.79
N ASN A 99 -1.43 6.06 13.81
CA ASN A 99 -0.17 6.65 13.39
C ASN A 99 0.46 7.48 14.53
N LEU A 100 -0.34 8.23 15.29
CA LEU A 100 0.15 8.96 16.45
C LEU A 100 0.75 8.01 17.50
N CYS A 101 0.09 6.90 17.80
CA CYS A 101 0.60 5.87 18.69
C CYS A 101 1.89 5.23 18.15
N ALA A 102 1.91 4.85 16.88
CA ALA A 102 3.07 4.24 16.23
C ALA A 102 4.29 5.18 16.24
N SER A 103 4.08 6.46 15.93
CA SER A 103 5.13 7.49 15.98
C SER A 103 5.67 7.69 17.39
N GLY A 104 4.80 7.71 18.41
CA GLY A 104 5.22 7.81 19.81
C GLY A 104 6.06 6.60 20.27
N ILE A 105 5.65 5.38 19.87
CA ILE A 105 6.41 4.15 20.17
C ILE A 105 7.76 4.19 19.46
N LEU A 106 7.79 4.56 18.17
CA LEU A 106 9.02 4.62 17.39
C LEU A 106 10.00 5.65 17.98
N SER A 107 9.54 6.85 18.31
CA SER A 107 10.36 7.88 18.97
C SER A 107 10.94 7.40 20.30
N GLY A 108 10.14 6.67 21.10
CA GLY A 108 10.63 6.06 22.34
C GLY A 108 11.71 5.02 22.11
N LEU A 109 11.56 4.16 21.10
CA LEU A 109 12.57 3.15 20.74
C LEU A 109 13.85 3.80 20.21
N GLU A 110 13.75 4.83 19.35
CA GLU A 110 14.91 5.58 18.86
C GLU A 110 15.70 6.23 20.01
N ALA A 111 14.99 6.85 20.97
CA ALA A 111 15.63 7.41 22.16
C ALA A 111 16.39 6.36 22.98
N LEU A 112 15.84 5.13 23.11
CA LEU A 112 16.48 4.03 23.82
C LEU A 112 17.78 3.53 23.15
N ILE A 113 17.87 3.61 21.83
CA ILE A 113 19.07 3.21 21.06
C ILE A 113 20.03 4.38 20.80
N GLY A 114 19.76 5.57 21.41
CA GLY A 114 20.61 6.75 21.28
C GLY A 114 20.54 7.46 19.92
N ARG A 115 19.49 7.19 19.13
CA ARG A 115 19.19 7.95 17.90
C ARG A 115 18.32 9.17 18.25
N SER A 116 18.77 10.34 17.86
CA SER A 116 17.97 11.57 17.93
C SER A 116 17.61 11.98 16.51
N SER A 117 16.78 11.22 15.83
CA SER A 117 16.26 11.64 14.52
C SER A 117 14.81 12.06 14.66
N ALA A 118 14.43 13.11 13.94
CA ALA A 118 13.01 13.32 13.67
C ALA A 118 12.50 12.06 12.95
N VAL A 119 11.43 11.48 13.46
CA VAL A 119 10.82 10.27 12.88
C VAL A 119 10.36 10.59 11.47
N SER A 120 11.20 10.32 10.48
CA SER A 120 10.86 10.52 9.08
C SER A 120 10.36 9.21 8.45
N ASN A 121 9.49 9.32 7.47
CA ASN A 121 9.09 8.18 6.65
C ASN A 121 9.93 8.18 5.37
N LEU A 122 10.97 7.32 5.35
CA LEU A 122 11.94 7.26 4.25
C LEU A 122 11.31 7.12 2.86
N ASN A 123 10.27 6.30 2.76
CA ASN A 123 9.57 6.12 1.49
C ASN A 123 8.84 7.42 1.07
N ASN A 124 8.25 8.13 2.01
CA ASN A 124 7.58 9.40 1.73
C ASN A 124 8.59 10.47 1.31
N GLU A 125 9.76 10.53 1.94
CA GLU A 125 10.85 11.43 1.56
C GLU A 125 11.35 11.14 0.15
N ALA A 126 11.62 9.88 -0.17
CA ALA A 126 12.03 9.48 -1.52
C ALA A 126 10.99 9.85 -2.59
N ILE A 127 9.69 9.62 -2.30
CA ILE A 127 8.61 10.01 -3.21
C ILE A 127 8.54 11.54 -3.36
N LEU A 128 8.72 12.30 -2.28
CA LEU A 128 8.72 13.75 -2.32
C LEU A 128 9.88 14.30 -3.16
N ASP A 129 11.08 13.77 -2.98
CA ASP A 129 12.26 14.19 -3.76
C ASP A 129 12.08 13.91 -5.26
N LEU A 130 11.51 12.77 -5.61
CA LEU A 130 11.14 12.45 -6.99
C LEU A 130 10.04 13.39 -7.52
N ALA A 131 9.07 13.75 -6.70
CA ALA A 131 7.97 14.64 -7.09
C ALA A 131 8.45 16.08 -7.40
N LYS A 132 9.59 16.49 -6.86
CA LYS A 132 10.24 17.77 -7.21
C LYS A 132 10.69 17.79 -8.67
N THR A 133 11.05 16.65 -9.23
CA THR A 133 11.51 16.52 -10.62
C THR A 133 10.38 16.36 -11.61
N ASP A 134 9.33 15.58 -11.26
CA ASP A 134 8.14 15.36 -12.08
C ASP A 134 6.92 15.06 -11.20
N THR A 135 6.29 16.14 -10.72
CA THR A 135 5.14 16.06 -9.81
C THR A 135 3.99 15.24 -10.38
N GLN A 136 3.69 15.38 -11.69
CA GLN A 136 2.53 14.71 -12.30
C GLN A 136 2.76 13.21 -12.42
N ALA A 137 3.92 12.80 -12.93
CA ALA A 137 4.24 11.38 -13.08
C ALA A 137 4.30 10.67 -11.73
N ILE A 138 4.96 11.27 -10.74
CA ILE A 138 5.10 10.68 -9.40
C ILE A 138 3.78 10.68 -8.64
N THR A 139 2.95 11.72 -8.78
CA THR A 139 1.58 11.69 -8.23
C THR A 139 0.75 10.58 -8.86
N ALA A 140 0.77 10.43 -10.18
CA ALA A 140 0.05 9.37 -10.87
C ALA A 140 0.52 7.98 -10.40
N MET A 141 1.82 7.77 -10.27
CA MET A 141 2.41 6.53 -9.78
C MET A 141 1.99 6.26 -8.32
N ALA A 142 2.27 7.17 -7.40
CA ALA A 142 2.10 6.95 -5.97
C ALA A 142 0.62 6.90 -5.53
N VAL A 143 -0.26 7.68 -6.19
CA VAL A 143 -1.67 7.77 -5.81
C VAL A 143 -2.55 6.72 -6.52
N PHE A 144 -2.24 6.36 -7.77
CA PHE A 144 -3.13 5.47 -8.52
C PHE A 144 -2.52 4.10 -8.84
N LEU A 145 -1.32 4.06 -9.41
CA LEU A 145 -0.76 2.82 -9.93
C LEU A 145 -0.23 1.89 -8.82
N ALA A 146 0.48 2.45 -7.84
CA ALA A 146 0.99 1.69 -6.70
C ALA A 146 -0.16 1.11 -5.86
N PRO A 147 -1.15 1.87 -5.37
CA PRO A 147 -2.27 1.33 -4.61
C PRO A 147 -3.04 0.23 -5.34
N LEU A 148 -3.30 0.37 -6.64
CA LEU A 148 -3.98 -0.66 -7.41
C LEU A 148 -3.20 -1.98 -7.40
N THR A 149 -1.90 -1.90 -7.68
CA THR A 149 -1.02 -3.09 -7.72
C THR A 149 -0.87 -3.72 -6.34
N GLU A 150 -0.59 -2.91 -5.34
CA GLU A 150 -0.31 -3.35 -3.98
C GLU A 150 -1.53 -3.96 -3.29
N GLU A 151 -2.73 -3.36 -3.44
CA GLU A 151 -3.93 -3.92 -2.84
C GLU A 151 -4.30 -5.27 -3.45
N VAL A 152 -4.17 -5.44 -4.76
CA VAL A 152 -4.41 -6.76 -5.39
C VAL A 152 -3.38 -7.79 -4.91
N LEU A 153 -2.11 -7.42 -4.71
CA LEU A 153 -1.08 -8.30 -4.17
C LEU A 153 -1.36 -8.66 -2.70
N PHE A 154 -1.43 -7.67 -1.82
CA PHE A 154 -1.43 -7.91 -0.38
C PHE A 154 -2.83 -8.25 0.15
N ARG A 155 -3.90 -7.65 -0.37
CA ARG A 155 -5.28 -7.91 0.09
C ARG A 155 -5.97 -8.95 -0.79
N GLY A 156 -5.83 -8.86 -2.10
CA GLY A 156 -6.38 -9.85 -3.03
C GLY A 156 -5.69 -11.21 -2.94
N ALA A 157 -4.38 -11.29 -3.15
CA ALA A 157 -3.69 -12.57 -3.20
C ALA A 157 -3.33 -13.12 -1.81
N VAL A 158 -2.71 -12.32 -0.92
CA VAL A 158 -2.24 -12.80 0.39
C VAL A 158 -3.37 -12.88 1.40
N PHE A 159 -3.98 -11.74 1.77
CA PHE A 159 -5.02 -11.70 2.81
C PHE A 159 -6.21 -12.59 2.46
N ASN A 160 -6.81 -12.42 1.29
CA ASN A 160 -7.95 -13.21 0.82
C ASN A 160 -7.62 -14.72 0.80
N GLY A 161 -6.38 -15.07 0.40
CA GLY A 161 -5.93 -16.46 0.37
C GLY A 161 -5.95 -17.15 1.72
N ILE A 162 -5.51 -16.46 2.77
CA ILE A 162 -5.38 -16.99 4.12
C ILE A 162 -6.69 -16.80 4.91
N ARG A 163 -7.46 -15.74 4.61
CA ARG A 163 -8.64 -15.32 5.39
C ARG A 163 -9.70 -16.39 5.57
N LYS A 164 -9.83 -17.28 4.58
CA LYS A 164 -10.81 -18.38 4.62
C LYS A 164 -10.47 -19.44 5.68
N THR A 165 -9.19 -19.64 5.96
CA THR A 165 -8.72 -20.66 6.90
C THR A 165 -8.42 -20.07 8.28
N ASN A 166 -7.77 -18.91 8.32
CA ASN A 166 -7.39 -18.26 9.58
C ASN A 166 -7.39 -16.74 9.43
N ARG A 167 -8.34 -16.09 10.11
CA ARG A 167 -8.48 -14.63 10.11
C ARG A 167 -7.27 -13.92 10.71
N ILE A 168 -6.77 -14.39 11.85
CA ILE A 168 -5.65 -13.74 12.56
C ILE A 168 -4.38 -13.85 11.70
N ALA A 169 -4.10 -15.05 11.17
CA ALA A 169 -2.96 -15.25 10.27
C ALA A 169 -3.05 -14.38 9.01
N ALA A 170 -4.25 -14.19 8.43
CA ALA A 170 -4.43 -13.33 7.26
C ALA A 170 -4.03 -11.88 7.54
N TYR A 171 -4.48 -11.33 8.66
CA TYR A 171 -4.06 -10.00 9.09
C TYR A 171 -2.55 -9.94 9.33
N ALA A 172 -2.02 -10.83 10.17
CA ALA A 172 -0.60 -10.82 10.53
C ALA A 172 0.31 -10.92 9.29
N VAL A 173 0.07 -11.90 8.42
CA VAL A 173 0.91 -12.11 7.22
C VAL A 173 0.79 -10.95 6.24
N SER A 174 -0.43 -10.47 5.94
CA SER A 174 -0.61 -9.35 5.03
C SER A 174 0.01 -8.05 5.56
N MET A 175 -0.12 -7.78 6.85
CA MET A 175 0.48 -6.60 7.50
C MET A 175 2.01 -6.65 7.47
N VAL A 176 2.59 -7.79 7.86
CA VAL A 176 4.05 -7.95 7.87
C VAL A 176 4.62 -7.83 6.46
N LEU A 177 4.06 -8.54 5.49
CA LEU A 177 4.56 -8.48 4.11
C LEU A 177 4.43 -7.08 3.51
N PHE A 178 3.33 -6.39 3.76
CA PHE A 178 3.14 -5.00 3.30
C PHE A 178 4.16 -4.05 3.94
N SER A 179 4.38 -4.15 5.24
CA SER A 179 5.34 -3.28 5.93
C SER A 179 6.78 -3.58 5.51
N VAL A 180 7.14 -4.86 5.40
CA VAL A 180 8.46 -5.28 4.90
C VAL A 180 8.69 -4.80 3.48
N TYR A 181 7.70 -4.91 2.60
CA TYR A 181 7.78 -4.43 1.22
C TYR A 181 8.22 -2.97 1.10
N HIS A 182 7.82 -2.10 2.03
CA HIS A 182 8.18 -0.69 2.02
C HIS A 182 9.55 -0.37 2.62
N ILE A 183 10.11 -1.27 3.43
CA ILE A 183 11.33 -0.99 4.24
C ILE A 183 12.52 -1.85 3.84
N TRP A 184 12.30 -3.02 3.20
CA TRP A 184 13.36 -4.01 3.01
C TRP A 184 14.61 -3.46 2.29
N GLY A 185 14.44 -2.57 1.30
CA GLY A 185 15.55 -1.95 0.57
C GLY A 185 16.48 -1.16 1.49
N TYR A 186 15.90 -0.30 2.34
CA TYR A 186 16.64 0.47 3.34
C TYR A 186 17.24 -0.41 4.44
N ALA A 187 16.49 -1.42 4.89
CA ALA A 187 16.89 -2.28 5.99
C ALA A 187 18.00 -3.30 5.63
N ILE A 188 18.27 -3.52 4.35
CA ILE A 188 19.45 -4.26 3.88
C ILE A 188 20.72 -3.43 4.06
N GLU A 189 20.64 -2.11 3.82
CA GLU A 189 21.76 -1.20 3.96
C GLU A 189 22.07 -0.90 5.44
N ASP A 190 21.03 -0.62 6.22
CA ASP A 190 21.13 -0.43 7.69
C ASP A 190 20.00 -1.19 8.41
N PRO A 191 20.34 -2.28 9.14
CA PRO A 191 19.36 -3.09 9.87
C PRO A 191 18.50 -2.33 10.88
N SER A 192 18.91 -1.14 11.33
CA SER A 192 18.12 -0.33 12.26
C SER A 192 16.81 0.19 11.61
N TYR A 193 16.75 0.25 10.28
CA TYR A 193 15.53 0.64 9.56
C TYR A 193 14.38 -0.38 9.70
N TRP A 194 14.63 -1.60 10.18
CA TRP A 194 13.52 -2.52 10.52
C TRP A 194 12.54 -1.95 11.54
N LEU A 195 12.97 -1.01 12.40
CA LEU A 195 12.07 -0.33 13.33
C LEU A 195 10.97 0.46 12.62
N TYR A 196 11.25 0.98 11.43
CA TYR A 196 10.30 1.79 10.66
C TYR A 196 9.16 0.96 10.03
N THR A 197 9.21 -0.39 10.10
CA THR A 197 8.04 -1.22 9.78
C THR A 197 6.83 -0.82 10.62
N LEU A 198 7.03 -0.30 11.85
CA LEU A 198 5.97 0.17 12.73
C LEU A 198 5.13 1.29 12.11
N GLN A 199 5.70 2.12 11.24
CA GLN A 199 4.97 3.22 10.57
C GLN A 199 3.93 2.71 9.57
N TYR A 200 4.12 1.52 9.00
CA TYR A 200 3.24 0.93 7.99
C TYR A 200 2.15 0.04 8.58
N LEU A 201 2.33 -0.45 9.82
CA LEU A 201 1.37 -1.36 10.46
C LEU A 201 -0.04 -0.76 10.60
N PRO A 202 -0.23 0.53 10.98
CA PRO A 202 -1.55 1.14 11.05
C PRO A 202 -2.29 1.10 9.71
N ALA A 203 -1.64 1.56 8.64
CA ALA A 203 -2.22 1.54 7.30
C ALA A 203 -2.48 0.10 6.84
N ALA A 204 -1.51 -0.81 7.00
CA ALA A 204 -1.64 -2.21 6.63
C ALA A 204 -2.83 -2.91 7.32
N PHE A 205 -3.02 -2.67 8.61
CA PHE A 205 -4.17 -3.18 9.37
C PHE A 205 -5.50 -2.64 8.84
N LEU A 206 -5.58 -1.33 8.63
CA LEU A 206 -6.83 -0.67 8.26
C LEU A 206 -7.22 -0.94 6.81
N LEU A 207 -6.27 -1.14 5.91
CA LEU A 207 -6.52 -1.61 4.55
C LEU A 207 -7.12 -3.03 4.56
N CYS A 208 -6.57 -3.97 5.35
CA CYS A 208 -7.17 -5.29 5.54
C CYS A 208 -8.59 -5.19 6.13
N ARG A 209 -8.79 -4.31 7.13
CA ARG A 209 -10.09 -4.09 7.76
C ARG A 209 -11.10 -3.47 6.80
N CYS A 210 -10.70 -2.49 6.01
CA CYS A 210 -11.55 -1.86 5.00
C CYS A 210 -12.05 -2.91 4.00
N TYR A 211 -11.14 -3.68 3.43
CA TYR A 211 -11.46 -4.79 2.53
C TYR A 211 -12.40 -5.83 3.16
N GLU A 212 -12.07 -6.30 4.36
CA GLU A 212 -12.87 -7.31 5.05
C GLU A 212 -14.31 -6.84 5.36
N ARG A 213 -14.48 -5.55 5.70
CA ARG A 213 -15.78 -4.99 6.08
C ARG A 213 -16.67 -4.67 4.89
N THR A 214 -16.08 -4.30 3.78
CA THR A 214 -16.82 -3.91 2.58
C THR A 214 -17.01 -5.05 1.59
N ASN A 215 -16.25 -6.14 1.72
CA ASN A 215 -16.17 -7.22 0.72
C ASN A 215 -15.74 -6.72 -0.67
N SER A 216 -15.13 -5.54 -0.76
CA SER A 216 -14.70 -4.95 -2.01
C SER A 216 -13.23 -4.53 -1.93
N ILE A 217 -12.41 -5.09 -2.82
CA ILE A 217 -11.02 -4.66 -2.98
C ILE A 217 -10.93 -3.18 -3.37
N TRP A 218 -11.94 -2.68 -4.11
CA TRP A 218 -11.99 -1.28 -4.54
C TRP A 218 -12.08 -0.30 -3.38
N CYS A 219 -12.79 -0.67 -2.30
CA CYS A 219 -12.83 0.19 -1.10
C CYS A 219 -11.44 0.29 -0.44
N SER A 220 -10.66 -0.79 -0.43
CA SER A 220 -9.28 -0.77 0.05
C SER A 220 -8.37 0.03 -0.88
N ILE A 221 -8.52 -0.14 -2.21
CA ILE A 221 -7.78 0.63 -3.22
C ILE A 221 -8.06 2.13 -3.05
N PHE A 222 -9.32 2.55 -2.97
CA PHE A 222 -9.69 3.96 -2.80
C PHE A 222 -9.24 4.52 -1.44
N PHE A 223 -9.30 3.73 -0.37
CA PHE A 223 -8.75 4.14 0.91
C PHE A 223 -7.23 4.35 0.82
N HIS A 224 -6.49 3.46 0.18
CA HIS A 224 -5.06 3.58 -0.03
C HIS A 224 -4.72 4.81 -0.90
N MET A 225 -5.44 5.01 -2.02
CA MET A 225 -5.31 6.21 -2.86
C MET A 225 -5.53 7.50 -2.07
N LEU A 226 -6.54 7.53 -1.19
CA LEU A 226 -6.83 8.67 -0.32
C LEU A 226 -5.68 8.95 0.65
N VAL A 227 -5.15 7.90 1.29
CA VAL A 227 -4.01 8.00 2.22
C VAL A 227 -2.80 8.58 1.52
N ASN A 228 -2.42 8.02 0.37
CA ASN A 228 -1.25 8.48 -0.38
C ASN A 228 -1.44 9.90 -0.92
N HIS A 229 -2.64 10.23 -1.41
CA HIS A 229 -2.94 11.58 -1.89
C HIS A 229 -2.81 12.63 -0.79
N ILE A 230 -3.41 12.38 0.38
CA ILE A 230 -3.33 13.34 1.51
C ILE A 230 -1.90 13.43 2.02
N SER A 231 -1.20 12.31 2.20
CA SER A 231 0.20 12.31 2.65
C SER A 231 1.08 13.12 1.71
N MET A 232 0.95 12.92 0.40
CA MET A 232 1.72 13.65 -0.60
C MET A 232 1.42 15.16 -0.58
N LYS A 233 0.14 15.54 -0.49
CA LYS A 233 -0.26 16.95 -0.40
C LYS A 233 0.27 17.63 0.87
N MET A 234 0.20 16.93 2.01
CA MET A 234 0.73 17.45 3.28
C MET A 234 2.24 17.64 3.24
N LEU A 235 2.99 16.69 2.65
CA LEU A 235 4.43 16.80 2.50
C LEU A 235 4.83 17.98 1.60
N MET A 236 4.17 18.14 0.45
CA MET A 236 4.42 19.27 -0.46
C MET A 236 4.11 20.61 0.20
N LEU A 237 3.01 20.71 0.96
CA LEU A 237 2.65 21.93 1.69
C LEU A 237 3.65 22.26 2.79
N LEU A 238 4.14 21.28 3.53
CA LEU A 238 5.15 21.49 4.57
C LEU A 238 6.47 21.99 3.99
N GLU A 239 6.86 21.50 2.82
CA GLU A 239 8.07 21.93 2.13
C GLU A 239 7.96 23.38 1.60
N GLU A 240 6.79 23.80 1.15
CA GLU A 240 6.55 25.20 0.72
C GLU A 240 6.58 26.20 1.90
N LEU A 241 6.39 25.73 3.14
CA LEU A 241 6.36 26.57 4.34
C LEU A 241 7.71 26.67 5.06
N LEU A 242 8.69 25.84 4.71
CA LEU A 242 10.04 25.80 5.27
C LEU A 242 11.05 26.52 4.39
#